data_480831c3fdb51a7cfadfc63537fc863c
#
_entry.id   480831c3fdb51a7cfadfc63537fc863c
#
_cell.length_a   1.000
_cell.length_b   1.000
_cell.length_c   1.000
_cell.angle_alpha   90.00
_cell.angle_beta   90.00
_cell.angle_gamma   90.00
#
_symmetry.space_group_name_H-M   'P 1'
#
loop_
_entity.id
_entity.type
_entity.pdbx_description
1 polymer ?
#
loop_
_entity_poly.entity_id
_entity_poly.type
_entity_poly.pdbx_seq_one_letter_code
_entity_poly.pdbx_strand_id
1 'polypeptide(L)'
;MKQERSGHAGHMPSSGPGMMISAWLTGVYFIIEMGIGLWTGSVAVISDAFHTFSAVGGVLVAIVAARLAHRPADEDRSFGWYRAEIVGALVNGGFLLAMALIVIVMGAMRLAAPVDLPTTPMLWAAAGGLLTEFISLGLIWKQSRSDLNVRGALWHIIQTFVGSILIIVTALVIRFTGFLLIDPLLGIAFGFVLLWASWGIMRDAIHLLMEGTPDDISLGEVSEALEALDGVANAHHVHAWALTSGRYVFSGHLRVAEDADPQAVLKTAHGMLKDKYGFFFTTLQVETACLDESSAEAIDVTRAQEESEA
;
A
#
# COMPACT_ATOMS: atom_id res chain seq x y z
N MET A 1 23.15 6.70 21.08
CA MET A 1 22.98 5.40 20.44
C MET A 1 22.75 5.69 18.95
N LYS A 2 23.75 5.46 18.09
CA LYS A 2 23.66 5.71 16.65
C LYS A 2 22.81 4.62 16.02
N GLN A 3 21.62 4.99 15.56
CA GLN A 3 20.79 4.13 14.71
C GLN A 3 21.29 4.35 13.28
N GLU A 4 22.02 3.39 12.75
CA GLU A 4 22.40 3.35 11.34
C GLU A 4 21.12 3.20 10.50
N ARG A 5 20.69 4.31 9.89
CA ARG A 5 19.71 4.28 8.81
C ARG A 5 20.43 3.80 7.56
N SER A 6 20.39 2.50 7.31
CA SER A 6 20.83 1.92 6.05
C SER A 6 19.95 2.47 4.92
N GLY A 7 20.60 3.14 3.96
CA GLY A 7 19.95 3.62 2.75
C GLY A 7 19.19 2.50 2.04
N HIS A 8 17.89 2.69 1.83
CA HIS A 8 17.08 1.81 1.02
C HIS A 8 17.40 2.06 -0.46
N ALA A 9 18.51 1.46 -0.91
CA ALA A 9 18.65 1.13 -2.32
C ALA A 9 17.50 0.18 -2.66
N GLY A 10 16.74 0.49 -3.72
CA GLY A 10 15.60 -0.32 -4.16
C GLY A 10 16.00 -1.78 -4.36
N HIS A 11 15.88 -2.56 -3.31
CA HIS A 11 15.97 -3.99 -3.39
C HIS A 11 14.65 -4.48 -3.97
N MET A 12 14.70 -5.10 -5.17
CA MET A 12 13.70 -6.11 -5.52
C MET A 12 13.47 -6.95 -4.27
N PRO A 13 12.22 -7.26 -3.90
CA PRO A 13 11.99 -8.17 -2.79
C PRO A 13 12.84 -9.42 -3.09
N SER A 14 13.84 -9.67 -2.25
CA SER A 14 14.58 -10.92 -2.30
C SER A 14 13.60 -12.00 -1.89
N SER A 15 12.82 -12.48 -2.88
CA SER A 15 11.91 -13.58 -2.71
C SER A 15 12.76 -14.80 -2.42
N GLY A 16 13.07 -15.02 -1.15
CA GLY A 16 13.72 -16.25 -0.72
C GLY A 16 12.88 -17.45 -1.17
N PRO A 17 13.48 -18.62 -1.36
CA PRO A 17 12.76 -19.81 -1.85
C PRO A 17 11.50 -20.12 -1.02
N GLY A 18 11.48 -19.81 0.26
CA GLY A 18 10.31 -19.98 1.12
C GLY A 18 9.11 -19.10 0.71
N MET A 19 9.34 -17.85 0.31
CA MET A 19 8.26 -16.96 -0.14
C MET A 19 7.70 -17.40 -1.50
N MET A 20 8.55 -17.87 -2.42
CA MET A 20 8.09 -18.42 -3.70
C MET A 20 7.25 -19.69 -3.51
N ILE A 21 7.69 -20.60 -2.65
CA ILE A 21 6.94 -21.83 -2.35
C ILE A 21 5.60 -21.48 -1.70
N SER A 22 5.58 -20.55 -0.73
CA SER A 22 4.35 -20.08 -0.11
C SER A 22 3.38 -19.48 -1.15
N ALA A 23 3.86 -18.61 -2.04
CA ALA A 23 3.03 -18.02 -3.10
C ALA A 23 2.44 -19.06 -4.06
N TRP A 24 3.22 -20.08 -4.44
CA TRP A 24 2.75 -21.20 -5.26
C TRP A 24 1.68 -22.03 -4.54
N LEU A 25 1.93 -22.39 -3.28
CA LEU A 25 0.96 -23.13 -2.46
C LEU A 25 -0.36 -22.36 -2.34
N THR A 26 -0.28 -21.07 -2.03
CA THR A 26 -1.45 -20.19 -1.92
C THR A 26 -2.18 -20.08 -3.25
N GLY A 27 -1.46 -19.98 -4.38
CA GLY A 27 -2.06 -19.92 -5.71
C GLY A 27 -2.78 -21.20 -6.11
N VAL A 28 -2.21 -22.38 -5.84
CA VAL A 28 -2.85 -23.68 -6.07
C VAL A 28 -4.07 -23.85 -5.16
N TYR A 29 -3.92 -23.49 -3.89
CA TYR A 29 -5.01 -23.55 -2.92
C TYR A 29 -6.18 -22.64 -3.33
N PHE A 30 -5.92 -21.41 -3.77
CA PHE A 30 -6.94 -20.51 -4.31
C PHE A 30 -7.80 -21.16 -5.40
N ILE A 31 -7.18 -21.86 -6.35
CA ILE A 31 -7.93 -22.52 -7.45
C ILE A 31 -8.87 -23.60 -6.89
N ILE A 32 -8.38 -24.38 -5.93
CA ILE A 32 -9.17 -25.45 -5.28
C ILE A 32 -10.31 -24.83 -4.48
N GLU A 33 -10.02 -23.82 -3.67
CA GLU A 33 -10.97 -23.14 -2.81
C GLU A 33 -12.06 -22.45 -3.63
N MET A 34 -11.69 -21.72 -4.68
CA MET A 34 -12.63 -21.07 -5.60
C MET A 34 -13.53 -22.13 -6.28
N GLY A 35 -12.95 -23.25 -6.71
CA GLY A 35 -13.72 -24.37 -7.30
C GLY A 35 -14.74 -24.93 -6.30
N ILE A 36 -14.35 -25.14 -5.05
CA ILE A 36 -15.27 -25.63 -3.99
C ILE A 36 -16.31 -24.56 -3.68
N GLY A 37 -15.93 -23.28 -3.57
CA GLY A 37 -16.86 -22.18 -3.33
C GLY A 37 -17.95 -22.06 -4.40
N LEU A 38 -17.55 -22.11 -5.67
CA LEU A 38 -18.48 -22.07 -6.80
C LEU A 38 -19.37 -23.32 -6.87
N TRP A 39 -18.81 -24.51 -6.60
CA TRP A 39 -19.58 -25.76 -6.60
C TRP A 39 -20.59 -25.82 -5.46
N THR A 40 -20.19 -25.43 -4.25
CA THR A 40 -21.08 -25.44 -3.07
C THR A 40 -22.04 -24.25 -3.05
N GLY A 41 -21.67 -23.15 -3.71
CA GLY A 41 -22.37 -21.87 -3.65
C GLY A 41 -22.25 -21.18 -2.30
N SER A 42 -21.27 -21.54 -1.45
CA SER A 42 -21.00 -20.89 -0.16
C SER A 42 -20.42 -19.50 -0.38
N VAL A 43 -21.09 -18.48 0.14
CA VAL A 43 -20.64 -17.09 0.06
C VAL A 43 -19.39 -16.88 0.92
N ALA A 44 -19.31 -17.54 2.08
CA ALA A 44 -18.14 -17.48 2.95
C ALA A 44 -16.89 -18.04 2.26
N VAL A 45 -16.99 -19.22 1.61
CA VAL A 45 -15.86 -19.84 0.88
C VAL A 45 -15.43 -18.98 -0.31
N ILE A 46 -16.37 -18.45 -1.10
CA ILE A 46 -16.07 -17.57 -2.24
C ILE A 46 -15.39 -16.27 -1.76
N SER A 47 -15.84 -15.71 -0.63
CA SER A 47 -15.27 -14.51 -0.05
C SER A 47 -13.82 -14.71 0.37
N ASP A 48 -13.53 -15.85 1.02
CA ASP A 48 -12.18 -16.21 1.43
C ASP A 48 -11.27 -16.47 0.21
N ALA A 49 -11.77 -17.19 -0.80
CA ALA A 49 -11.06 -17.38 -2.07
C ALA A 49 -10.72 -16.05 -2.76
N PHE A 50 -11.60 -15.04 -2.76
CA PHE A 50 -11.27 -13.73 -3.29
C PHE A 50 -10.22 -13.01 -2.47
N HIS A 51 -10.21 -13.17 -1.15
CA HIS A 51 -9.15 -12.64 -0.31
C HIS A 51 -7.80 -13.31 -0.63
N THR A 52 -7.79 -14.63 -0.73
CA THR A 52 -6.61 -15.42 -1.15
C THR A 52 -6.11 -15.01 -2.54
N PHE A 53 -7.02 -14.80 -3.50
CA PHE A 53 -6.67 -14.31 -4.84
C PHE A 53 -6.00 -12.93 -4.79
N SER A 54 -6.45 -12.04 -3.93
CA SER A 54 -5.88 -10.69 -3.85
C SER A 54 -4.39 -10.71 -3.50
N ALA A 55 -3.96 -11.68 -2.69
CA ALA A 55 -2.55 -11.86 -2.38
C ALA A 55 -1.75 -12.30 -3.62
N VAL A 56 -2.22 -13.32 -4.32
CA VAL A 56 -1.54 -13.87 -5.50
C VAL A 56 -1.60 -12.88 -6.67
N GLY A 57 -2.79 -12.34 -6.93
CA GLY A 57 -3.03 -11.34 -7.99
C GLY A 57 -2.27 -10.05 -7.72
N GLY A 58 -2.26 -9.57 -6.48
CA GLY A 58 -1.51 -8.40 -6.05
C GLY A 58 -0.01 -8.57 -6.27
N VAL A 59 0.56 -9.74 -5.99
CA VAL A 59 1.97 -10.04 -6.27
C VAL A 59 2.26 -10.01 -7.78
N LEU A 60 1.38 -10.57 -8.61
CA LEU A 60 1.55 -10.54 -10.07
C LEU A 60 1.51 -9.10 -10.61
N VAL A 61 0.54 -8.29 -10.16
CA VAL A 61 0.44 -6.88 -10.52
C VAL A 61 1.68 -6.12 -10.06
N ALA A 62 2.15 -6.36 -8.83
CA ALA A 62 3.35 -5.73 -8.29
C ALA A 62 4.61 -6.08 -9.10
N ILE A 63 4.77 -7.34 -9.53
CA ILE A 63 5.91 -7.76 -10.38
C ILE A 63 5.87 -7.03 -11.73
N VAL A 64 4.70 -6.95 -12.37
CA VAL A 64 4.55 -6.23 -13.65
C VAL A 64 4.82 -4.74 -13.46
N ALA A 65 4.25 -4.14 -12.44
CA ALA A 65 4.43 -2.72 -12.10
C ALA A 65 5.91 -2.40 -11.81
N ALA A 66 6.59 -3.22 -11.00
CA ALA A 66 8.01 -3.08 -10.70
C ALA A 66 8.87 -3.19 -11.96
N ARG A 67 8.59 -4.15 -12.87
CA ARG A 67 9.29 -4.23 -14.16
C ARG A 67 9.11 -2.99 -15.02
N LEU A 68 7.91 -2.43 -15.03
CA LEU A 68 7.63 -1.18 -15.74
C LEU A 68 8.36 -0.01 -15.09
N ALA A 69 8.36 0.08 -13.76
CA ALA A 69 9.03 1.14 -13.01
C ALA A 69 10.55 1.21 -13.23
N HIS A 70 11.17 0.09 -13.62
CA HIS A 70 12.60 0.04 -13.95
C HIS A 70 12.94 0.56 -15.36
N ARG A 71 11.94 0.92 -16.18
CA ARG A 71 12.22 1.54 -17.47
C ARG A 71 12.82 2.93 -17.27
N PRO A 72 13.89 3.28 -18.02
CA PRO A 72 14.54 4.57 -17.88
C PRO A 72 13.58 5.71 -18.28
N ALA A 73 13.94 6.92 -17.88
CA ALA A 73 13.32 8.14 -18.36
C ALA A 73 13.48 8.28 -19.87
N ASP A 74 12.48 8.84 -20.51
CA ASP A 74 12.43 9.20 -21.94
C ASP A 74 11.86 10.62 -22.10
N GLU A 75 11.74 11.11 -23.35
CA GLU A 75 11.23 12.46 -23.61
C GLU A 75 9.77 12.64 -23.19
N ASP A 76 8.95 11.55 -23.24
CA ASP A 76 7.54 11.60 -22.84
C ASP A 76 7.38 11.47 -21.30
N ARG A 77 8.37 10.87 -20.62
CA ARG A 77 8.37 10.58 -19.18
C ARG A 77 9.71 10.92 -18.56
N SER A 78 9.92 12.19 -18.28
CA SER A 78 11.19 12.73 -17.77
C SER A 78 11.61 12.13 -16.41
N PHE A 79 10.66 11.70 -15.59
CA PHE A 79 10.92 10.95 -14.35
C PHE A 79 10.86 9.43 -14.54
N GLY A 80 10.74 8.91 -15.78
CA GLY A 80 10.58 7.49 -16.04
C GLY A 80 9.21 6.92 -15.63
N TRP A 81 9.18 5.62 -15.32
CA TRP A 81 7.96 4.87 -15.06
C TRP A 81 7.71 4.57 -13.58
N TYR A 82 8.36 5.27 -12.64
CA TYR A 82 8.24 4.98 -11.21
C TYR A 82 6.80 4.90 -10.71
N ARG A 83 5.91 5.76 -11.19
CA ARG A 83 4.49 5.77 -10.82
C ARG A 83 3.72 4.52 -11.27
N ALA A 84 4.30 3.66 -12.12
CA ALA A 84 3.68 2.38 -12.48
C ALA A 84 3.41 1.49 -11.25
N GLU A 85 4.24 1.57 -10.20
CA GLU A 85 4.01 0.84 -8.95
C GLU A 85 2.76 1.33 -8.23
N ILE A 86 2.52 2.65 -8.19
CA ILE A 86 1.34 3.26 -7.57
C ILE A 86 0.08 2.91 -8.38
N VAL A 87 0.17 2.95 -9.72
CA VAL A 87 -0.92 2.52 -10.62
C VAL A 87 -1.23 1.03 -10.41
N GLY A 88 -0.20 0.19 -10.24
CA GLY A 88 -0.36 -1.22 -9.91
C GLY A 88 -1.13 -1.41 -8.59
N ALA A 89 -0.78 -0.66 -7.54
CA ALA A 89 -1.50 -0.69 -6.27
C ALA A 89 -2.97 -0.25 -6.43
N LEU A 90 -3.22 0.80 -7.22
CA LEU A 90 -4.58 1.28 -7.52
C LEU A 90 -5.40 0.21 -8.26
N VAL A 91 -4.85 -0.46 -9.26
CA VAL A 91 -5.50 -1.54 -10.01
C VAL A 91 -5.83 -2.72 -9.07
N ASN A 92 -4.90 -3.11 -8.20
CA ASN A 92 -5.14 -4.16 -7.22
C ASN A 92 -6.24 -3.78 -6.22
N GLY A 93 -6.22 -2.54 -5.70
CA GLY A 93 -7.27 -2.02 -4.83
C GLY A 93 -8.64 -1.99 -5.51
N GLY A 94 -8.71 -1.55 -6.77
CA GLY A 94 -9.94 -1.55 -7.57
C GLY A 94 -10.49 -2.95 -7.82
N PHE A 95 -9.61 -3.92 -8.06
CA PHE A 95 -10.00 -5.32 -8.18
C PHE A 95 -10.60 -5.85 -6.86
N LEU A 96 -9.94 -5.60 -5.72
CA LEU A 96 -10.46 -5.97 -4.40
C LEU A 96 -11.81 -5.33 -4.10
N LEU A 97 -11.99 -4.05 -4.46
CA LEU A 97 -13.25 -3.33 -4.32
C LEU A 97 -14.37 -4.03 -5.09
N ALA A 98 -14.11 -4.38 -6.36
CA ALA A 98 -15.09 -5.09 -7.19
C ALA A 98 -15.46 -6.45 -6.59
N MET A 99 -14.48 -7.22 -6.09
CA MET A 99 -14.73 -8.52 -5.46
C MET A 99 -15.53 -8.37 -4.16
N ALA A 100 -15.21 -7.37 -3.32
CA ALA A 100 -15.97 -7.07 -2.10
C ALA A 100 -17.44 -6.78 -2.41
N LEU A 101 -17.72 -5.95 -3.41
CA LEU A 101 -19.10 -5.64 -3.85
C LEU A 101 -19.82 -6.89 -4.37
N ILE A 102 -19.17 -7.73 -5.17
CA ILE A 102 -19.74 -8.99 -5.66
C ILE A 102 -20.13 -9.90 -4.49
N VAL A 103 -19.24 -10.07 -3.50
CA VAL A 103 -19.51 -10.90 -2.31
C VAL A 103 -20.69 -10.37 -1.51
N ILE A 104 -20.76 -9.05 -1.28
CA ILE A 104 -21.85 -8.42 -0.54
C ILE A 104 -23.18 -8.62 -1.28
N VAL A 105 -23.23 -8.42 -2.60
CA VAL A 105 -24.42 -8.62 -3.42
C VAL A 105 -24.83 -10.10 -3.40
N MET A 106 -23.90 -11.04 -3.60
CA MET A 106 -24.17 -12.47 -3.53
C MET A 106 -24.72 -12.87 -2.15
N GLY A 107 -24.11 -12.37 -1.08
CA GLY A 107 -24.58 -12.59 0.28
C GLY A 107 -25.99 -12.05 0.51
N ALA A 108 -26.30 -10.84 0.04
CA ALA A 108 -27.63 -10.25 0.14
C ALA A 108 -28.68 -11.07 -0.63
N MET A 109 -28.35 -11.52 -1.84
CA MET A 109 -29.22 -12.43 -2.61
C MET A 109 -29.44 -13.75 -1.89
N ARG A 110 -28.40 -14.30 -1.24
CA ARG A 110 -28.46 -15.56 -0.51
C ARG A 110 -29.27 -15.43 0.81
N LEU A 111 -29.28 -14.27 1.45
CA LEU A 111 -30.16 -13.99 2.59
C LEU A 111 -31.63 -14.03 2.20
N ALA A 112 -31.97 -13.55 0.97
CA ALA A 112 -33.35 -13.56 0.47
C ALA A 112 -33.79 -14.97 0.01
N ALA A 113 -32.85 -15.81 -0.45
CA ALA A 113 -33.13 -17.17 -0.93
C ALA A 113 -32.07 -18.14 -0.38
N PRO A 114 -32.20 -18.59 0.88
CA PRO A 114 -31.27 -19.53 1.48
C PRO A 114 -31.26 -20.87 0.71
N VAL A 115 -30.09 -21.50 0.60
CA VAL A 115 -29.93 -22.81 -0.01
C VAL A 115 -29.22 -23.76 0.94
N ASP A 116 -29.48 -25.05 0.80
CA ASP A 116 -28.74 -26.08 1.50
C ASP A 116 -27.30 -26.14 1.03
N LEU A 117 -26.38 -26.06 1.97
CA LEU A 117 -24.95 -26.06 1.70
C LEU A 117 -24.32 -27.39 2.08
N PRO A 118 -23.54 -28.01 1.19
CA PRO A 118 -22.82 -29.23 1.51
C PRO A 118 -21.63 -28.90 2.42
N THR A 119 -21.82 -29.08 3.73
CA THR A 119 -20.83 -28.69 4.77
C THR A 119 -19.53 -29.48 4.69
N THR A 120 -19.55 -30.73 4.20
CA THR A 120 -18.34 -31.56 4.09
C THR A 120 -17.31 -30.98 3.12
N PRO A 121 -17.64 -30.57 1.87
CA PRO A 121 -16.70 -29.88 1.00
C PRO A 121 -16.18 -28.55 1.59
N MET A 122 -17.02 -27.78 2.29
CA MET A 122 -16.58 -26.55 2.97
C MET A 122 -15.51 -26.86 4.04
N LEU A 123 -15.69 -27.90 4.83
CA LEU A 123 -14.69 -28.34 5.82
C LEU A 123 -13.39 -28.81 5.15
N TRP A 124 -13.45 -29.48 3.99
CA TRP A 124 -12.25 -29.85 3.26
C TRP A 124 -11.53 -28.63 2.68
N ALA A 125 -12.27 -27.63 2.18
CA ALA A 125 -11.67 -26.36 1.77
C ALA A 125 -10.92 -25.70 2.96
N ALA A 126 -11.59 -25.50 4.06
CA ALA A 126 -11.00 -24.87 5.23
C ALA A 126 -9.81 -25.65 5.81
N ALA A 127 -9.87 -26.99 5.82
CA ALA A 127 -8.74 -27.83 6.26
C ALA A 127 -7.54 -27.69 5.31
N GLY A 128 -7.77 -27.60 4.00
CA GLY A 128 -6.74 -27.32 2.99
C GLY A 128 -6.12 -25.94 3.18
N GLY A 129 -6.93 -24.91 3.50
CA GLY A 129 -6.48 -23.57 3.84
C GLY A 129 -5.56 -23.57 5.05
N LEU A 130 -6.04 -24.08 6.17
CA LEU A 130 -5.24 -24.17 7.39
C LEU A 130 -3.91 -24.90 7.15
N LEU A 131 -3.91 -25.98 6.38
CA LEU A 131 -2.68 -26.70 6.05
C LEU A 131 -1.71 -25.83 5.24
N THR A 132 -2.22 -25.14 4.23
CA THR A 132 -1.44 -24.22 3.38
C THR A 132 -0.85 -23.08 4.21
N GLU A 133 -1.64 -22.52 5.11
CA GLU A 133 -1.26 -21.41 5.99
C GLU A 133 -0.21 -21.84 7.02
N PHE A 134 -0.36 -23.01 7.65
CA PHE A 134 0.64 -23.55 8.56
C PHE A 134 1.98 -23.82 7.87
N ILE A 135 1.95 -24.37 6.64
CA ILE A 135 3.18 -24.59 5.85
C ILE A 135 3.82 -23.25 5.51
N SER A 136 3.03 -22.30 4.99
CA SER A 136 3.48 -20.97 4.61
C SER A 136 4.05 -20.21 5.80
N LEU A 137 3.38 -20.25 6.95
CA LEU A 137 3.86 -19.66 8.20
C LEU A 137 5.22 -20.24 8.60
N GLY A 138 5.37 -21.57 8.57
CA GLY A 138 6.64 -22.23 8.88
C GLY A 138 7.79 -21.82 7.95
N LEU A 139 7.50 -21.62 6.66
CA LEU A 139 8.48 -21.23 5.64
C LEU A 139 9.00 -19.80 5.83
N ILE A 140 8.13 -18.85 6.22
CA ILE A 140 8.49 -17.43 6.24
C ILE A 140 8.72 -16.86 7.65
N TRP A 141 8.38 -17.61 8.73
CA TRP A 141 8.43 -17.13 10.12
C TRP A 141 9.79 -16.54 10.54
N LYS A 142 10.88 -17.23 10.20
CA LYS A 142 12.22 -16.77 10.55
C LYS A 142 12.62 -15.52 9.79
N GLN A 143 12.28 -15.44 8.50
CA GLN A 143 12.63 -14.35 7.61
C GLN A 143 11.79 -13.08 7.89
N SER A 144 10.55 -13.23 8.37
CA SER A 144 9.68 -12.10 8.72
C SER A 144 10.19 -11.24 9.89
N ARG A 145 11.14 -11.74 10.67
CA ARG A 145 11.76 -10.98 11.77
C ARG A 145 12.79 -9.96 11.30
N SER A 146 13.38 -10.15 10.12
CA SER A 146 14.45 -9.32 9.57
C SER A 146 14.07 -8.55 8.30
N ASP A 147 12.94 -8.90 7.67
CA ASP A 147 12.51 -8.32 6.39
C ASP A 147 11.06 -7.82 6.49
N LEU A 148 10.86 -6.51 6.28
CA LEU A 148 9.55 -5.86 6.36
C LEU A 148 8.57 -6.37 5.29
N ASN A 149 9.06 -6.72 4.09
CA ASN A 149 8.22 -7.26 3.02
C ASN A 149 7.69 -8.65 3.40
N VAL A 150 8.56 -9.50 3.97
CA VAL A 150 8.16 -10.83 4.47
C VAL A 150 7.20 -10.69 5.67
N ARG A 151 7.35 -9.63 6.47
CA ARG A 151 6.41 -9.31 7.55
C ARG A 151 5.02 -8.97 7.03
N GLY A 152 4.92 -8.25 5.91
CA GLY A 152 3.64 -8.01 5.22
C GLY A 152 2.97 -9.31 4.77
N ALA A 153 3.73 -10.23 4.15
CA ALA A 153 3.25 -11.56 3.78
C ALA A 153 2.79 -12.39 4.99
N LEU A 154 3.50 -12.28 6.12
CA LEU A 154 3.09 -12.93 7.38
C LEU A 154 1.72 -12.46 7.85
N TRP A 155 1.48 -11.14 7.87
CA TRP A 155 0.18 -10.58 8.24
C TRP A 155 -0.94 -11.07 7.33
N HIS A 156 -0.67 -11.20 6.04
CA HIS A 156 -1.64 -11.74 5.09
C HIS A 156 -1.98 -13.21 5.40
N ILE A 157 -0.99 -14.05 5.70
CA ILE A 157 -1.23 -15.45 6.11
C ILE A 157 -2.06 -15.52 7.39
N ILE A 158 -1.87 -14.62 8.35
CA ILE A 158 -2.69 -14.55 9.56
C ILE A 158 -4.15 -14.18 9.22
N GLN A 159 -4.37 -13.31 8.26
CA GLN A 159 -5.72 -12.94 7.83
C GLN A 159 -6.45 -14.10 7.12
N THR A 160 -5.78 -14.82 6.22
CA THR A 160 -6.35 -16.01 5.56
C THR A 160 -6.63 -17.12 6.56
N PHE A 161 -5.78 -17.29 7.59
CA PHE A 161 -6.02 -18.23 8.70
C PHE A 161 -7.35 -17.94 9.44
N VAL A 162 -7.65 -16.67 9.67
CA VAL A 162 -8.95 -16.27 10.25
C VAL A 162 -10.09 -16.61 9.31
N GLY A 163 -9.94 -16.41 8.00
CA GLY A 163 -10.93 -16.79 6.99
C GLY A 163 -11.25 -18.29 7.04
N SER A 164 -10.21 -19.14 7.00
CA SER A 164 -10.35 -20.60 7.10
C SER A 164 -11.08 -21.04 8.39
N ILE A 165 -10.79 -20.39 9.53
CA ILE A 165 -11.53 -20.64 10.78
C ILE A 165 -13.00 -20.25 10.66
N LEU A 166 -13.31 -19.11 10.05
CA LEU A 166 -14.69 -18.67 9.85
C LEU A 166 -15.48 -19.65 8.97
N ILE A 167 -14.85 -20.23 7.94
CA ILE A 167 -15.47 -21.27 7.10
C ILE A 167 -15.78 -22.52 7.95
N ILE A 168 -14.86 -22.96 8.82
CA ILE A 168 -15.10 -24.09 9.73
C ILE A 168 -16.29 -23.79 10.64
N VAL A 169 -16.31 -22.62 11.26
CA VAL A 169 -17.43 -22.21 12.14
C VAL A 169 -18.74 -22.22 11.36
N THR A 170 -18.76 -21.64 10.17
CA THR A 170 -19.92 -21.63 9.29
C THR A 170 -20.42 -23.05 9.00
N ALA A 171 -19.53 -23.93 8.55
CA ALA A 171 -19.90 -25.32 8.22
C ALA A 171 -20.40 -26.11 9.41
N LEU A 172 -19.76 -25.94 10.59
CA LEU A 172 -20.20 -26.61 11.82
C LEU A 172 -21.54 -26.09 12.33
N VAL A 173 -21.78 -24.77 12.30
CA VAL A 173 -23.06 -24.18 12.68
C VAL A 173 -24.17 -24.73 11.77
N ILE A 174 -23.98 -24.70 10.45
CA ILE A 174 -24.95 -25.26 9.51
C ILE A 174 -25.20 -26.74 9.81
N ARG A 175 -24.14 -27.54 10.00
CA ARG A 175 -24.23 -28.97 10.20
C ARG A 175 -24.99 -29.38 11.46
N PHE A 176 -24.81 -28.63 12.57
CA PHE A 176 -25.40 -28.98 13.85
C PHE A 176 -26.72 -28.29 14.16
N THR A 177 -26.96 -27.11 13.58
CA THR A 177 -28.15 -26.31 13.87
C THR A 177 -29.11 -26.16 12.70
N GLY A 178 -28.66 -26.43 11.46
CA GLY A 178 -29.41 -26.12 10.25
C GLY A 178 -29.54 -24.63 9.94
N PHE A 179 -28.81 -23.74 10.64
CA PHE A 179 -28.88 -22.30 10.46
C PHE A 179 -28.11 -21.86 9.22
N LEU A 180 -28.78 -21.93 8.05
CA LEU A 180 -28.17 -21.63 6.75
C LEU A 180 -27.76 -20.18 6.57
N LEU A 181 -28.40 -19.23 7.26
CA LEU A 181 -28.13 -17.80 7.14
C LEU A 181 -26.75 -17.39 7.65
N ILE A 182 -26.07 -18.24 8.43
CA ILE A 182 -24.73 -17.95 8.95
C ILE A 182 -23.71 -17.75 7.81
N ASP A 183 -23.84 -18.53 6.71
CA ASP A 183 -22.93 -18.42 5.55
C ASP A 183 -22.99 -17.02 4.88
N PRO A 184 -24.15 -16.55 4.40
CA PRO A 184 -24.21 -15.23 3.81
C PRO A 184 -23.94 -14.09 4.79
N LEU A 185 -24.29 -14.25 6.08
CA LEU A 185 -23.98 -13.23 7.08
C LEU A 185 -22.47 -13.06 7.29
N LEU A 186 -21.73 -14.15 7.45
CA LEU A 186 -20.28 -14.09 7.61
C LEU A 186 -19.60 -13.69 6.29
N GLY A 187 -20.11 -14.15 5.14
CA GLY A 187 -19.60 -13.71 3.84
C GLY A 187 -19.76 -12.20 3.62
N ILE A 188 -20.93 -11.64 3.95
CA ILE A 188 -21.16 -10.17 3.89
C ILE A 188 -20.24 -9.44 4.86
N ALA A 189 -20.13 -9.91 6.10
CA ALA A 189 -19.26 -9.29 7.10
C ALA A 189 -17.80 -9.24 6.61
N PHE A 190 -17.32 -10.33 6.03
CA PHE A 190 -15.99 -10.39 5.43
C PHE A 190 -15.88 -9.51 4.19
N GLY A 191 -16.92 -9.44 3.37
CA GLY A 191 -17.02 -8.49 2.24
C GLY A 191 -16.84 -7.04 2.66
N PHE A 192 -17.42 -6.62 3.81
CA PHE A 192 -17.20 -5.28 4.36
C PHE A 192 -15.74 -5.05 4.81
N VAL A 193 -15.09 -6.07 5.36
CA VAL A 193 -13.66 -5.99 5.71
C VAL A 193 -12.82 -5.79 4.44
N LEU A 194 -13.10 -6.52 3.35
CA LEU A 194 -12.43 -6.34 2.07
C LEU A 194 -12.71 -4.95 1.46
N LEU A 195 -13.94 -4.46 1.59
CA LEU A 195 -14.32 -3.11 1.13
C LEU A 195 -13.51 -2.03 1.84
N TRP A 196 -13.38 -2.14 3.16
CA TRP A 196 -12.60 -1.20 3.96
C TRP A 196 -11.11 -1.25 3.62
N ALA A 197 -10.54 -2.46 3.47
CA ALA A 197 -9.14 -2.63 3.09
C ALA A 197 -8.84 -2.08 1.68
N SER A 198 -9.72 -2.37 0.70
CA SER A 198 -9.56 -1.87 -0.67
C SER A 198 -9.64 -0.36 -0.75
N TRP A 199 -10.55 0.26 0.02
CA TRP A 199 -10.66 1.71 0.11
C TRP A 199 -9.39 2.37 0.62
N GLY A 200 -8.76 1.80 1.66
CA GLY A 200 -7.47 2.28 2.17
C GLY A 200 -6.39 2.29 1.08
N ILE A 201 -6.19 1.15 0.41
CA ILE A 201 -5.20 1.00 -0.67
C ILE A 201 -5.45 2.02 -1.80
N MET A 202 -6.71 2.17 -2.22
CA MET A 202 -7.06 3.08 -3.30
C MET A 202 -6.86 4.55 -2.91
N ARG A 203 -7.27 4.92 -1.70
CA ARG A 203 -7.11 6.28 -1.17
C ARG A 203 -5.63 6.67 -1.14
N ASP A 204 -4.77 5.80 -0.61
CA ASP A 204 -3.34 6.08 -0.50
C ASP A 204 -2.67 6.13 -1.89
N ALA A 205 -3.06 5.23 -2.81
CA ALA A 205 -2.57 5.28 -4.19
C ALA A 205 -3.02 6.57 -4.93
N ILE A 206 -4.28 6.98 -4.76
CA ILE A 206 -4.80 8.24 -5.35
C ILE A 206 -4.08 9.44 -4.74
N HIS A 207 -3.87 9.48 -3.42
CA HIS A 207 -3.13 10.54 -2.76
C HIS A 207 -1.73 10.73 -3.38
N LEU A 208 -0.99 9.64 -3.57
CA LEU A 208 0.34 9.69 -4.19
C LEU A 208 0.29 10.07 -5.69
N LEU A 209 -0.74 9.63 -6.44
CA LEU A 209 -0.92 10.01 -7.85
C LEU A 209 -1.27 11.49 -8.00
N MET A 210 -2.00 12.04 -7.03
CA MET A 210 -2.35 13.47 -6.95
C MET A 210 -1.22 14.34 -6.39
N GLU A 211 0.01 13.79 -6.33
CA GLU A 211 1.20 14.49 -5.82
C GLU A 211 1.09 14.91 -4.36
N GLY A 212 0.30 14.17 -3.56
CA GLY A 212 0.17 14.40 -2.15
C GLY A 212 1.51 14.27 -1.41
N THR A 213 1.65 15.07 -0.35
CA THR A 213 2.83 15.01 0.53
C THR A 213 2.91 13.63 1.18
N PRO A 214 4.08 12.96 1.16
CA PRO A 214 4.26 11.68 1.84
C PRO A 214 3.95 11.80 3.35
N ASP A 215 3.26 10.80 3.92
CA ASP A 215 2.80 10.81 5.33
C ASP A 215 3.94 10.96 6.37
N ASP A 216 5.16 10.58 6.00
CA ASP A 216 6.36 10.65 6.85
C ASP A 216 7.15 11.96 6.67
N ILE A 217 6.66 12.88 5.85
CA ILE A 217 7.25 14.21 5.60
C ILE A 217 6.32 15.30 6.13
N SER A 218 6.80 16.10 7.07
CA SER A 218 6.16 17.34 7.50
C SER A 218 6.79 18.52 6.76
N LEU A 219 6.03 19.17 5.87
CA LEU A 219 6.51 20.34 5.13
C LEU A 219 6.90 21.48 6.07
N GLY A 220 6.15 21.69 7.17
CA GLY A 220 6.48 22.70 8.17
C GLY A 220 7.84 22.44 8.82
N GLU A 221 8.11 21.20 9.28
CA GLU A 221 9.42 20.85 9.86
C GLU A 221 10.56 20.97 8.85
N VAL A 222 10.31 20.69 7.57
CA VAL A 222 11.31 20.85 6.50
C VAL A 222 11.59 22.33 6.26
N SER A 223 10.55 23.18 6.22
CA SER A 223 10.67 24.62 6.03
C SER A 223 11.45 25.27 7.18
N GLU A 224 11.06 24.98 8.43
CA GLU A 224 11.77 25.46 9.62
C GLU A 224 13.25 25.03 9.63
N ALA A 225 13.53 23.79 9.21
CA ALA A 225 14.90 23.30 9.13
C ALA A 225 15.73 23.97 8.02
N LEU A 226 15.09 24.38 6.91
CA LEU A 226 15.74 25.16 5.85
C LEU A 226 16.02 26.58 6.31
N GLU A 227 15.08 27.21 6.99
CA GLU A 227 15.22 28.57 7.54
C GLU A 227 16.27 28.67 8.67
N ALA A 228 16.50 27.56 9.40
CA ALA A 228 17.54 27.48 10.42
C ALA A 228 18.95 27.36 9.84
N LEU A 229 19.13 27.25 8.52
CA LEU A 229 20.45 27.23 7.88
C LEU A 229 21.05 28.63 7.84
N ASP A 230 22.36 28.72 8.09
CA ASP A 230 23.08 29.97 8.02
C ASP A 230 23.00 30.62 6.62
N GLY A 231 22.61 31.88 6.56
CA GLY A 231 22.43 32.64 5.34
C GLY A 231 21.06 32.47 4.65
N VAL A 232 20.15 31.66 5.18
CA VAL A 232 18.75 31.59 4.72
C VAL A 232 17.91 32.59 5.48
N ALA A 233 17.20 33.44 4.75
CA ALA A 233 16.27 34.42 5.32
C ALA A 233 14.82 33.92 5.36
N ASN A 234 14.42 33.09 4.39
CA ASN A 234 13.09 32.52 4.31
C ASN A 234 13.07 31.33 3.34
N ALA A 235 12.21 30.34 3.60
CA ALA A 235 11.90 29.24 2.70
C ALA A 235 10.40 29.30 2.31
N HIS A 236 10.09 29.32 1.01
CA HIS A 236 8.74 29.43 0.49
C HIS A 236 8.54 28.60 -0.78
N HIS A 237 7.29 28.45 -1.23
CA HIS A 237 6.92 27.56 -2.33
C HIS A 237 7.48 26.14 -2.13
N VAL A 238 7.32 25.63 -0.90
CA VAL A 238 7.85 24.34 -0.49
C VAL A 238 6.86 23.23 -0.87
N HIS A 239 7.30 22.29 -1.72
CA HIS A 239 6.52 21.15 -2.18
C HIS A 239 7.30 19.85 -2.01
N ALA A 240 6.60 18.79 -1.61
CA ALA A 240 7.15 17.46 -1.59
C ALA A 240 6.11 16.45 -2.09
N TRP A 241 6.54 15.53 -2.92
CA TRP A 241 5.70 14.46 -3.44
C TRP A 241 6.49 13.18 -3.65
N ALA A 242 5.79 12.05 -3.84
CA ALA A 242 6.42 10.78 -4.12
C ALA A 242 6.35 10.42 -5.62
N LEU A 243 7.44 9.90 -6.17
CA LEU A 243 7.45 9.22 -7.47
C LEU A 243 7.00 7.75 -7.32
N THR A 244 7.42 7.11 -6.25
CA THR A 244 7.01 5.81 -5.76
C THR A 244 7.38 5.68 -4.29
N SER A 245 7.05 4.57 -3.63
CA SER A 245 7.37 4.32 -2.23
C SER A 245 8.85 4.53 -1.93
N GLY A 246 9.17 5.44 -1.00
CA GLY A 246 10.54 5.76 -0.58
C GLY A 246 11.38 6.56 -1.59
N ARG A 247 10.77 7.10 -2.65
CA ARG A 247 11.43 8.02 -3.60
C ARG A 247 10.72 9.35 -3.64
N TYR A 248 11.08 10.23 -2.73
CA TYR A 248 10.48 11.54 -2.55
C TYR A 248 11.23 12.60 -3.34
N VAL A 249 10.48 13.53 -3.91
CA VAL A 249 10.97 14.70 -4.63
C VAL A 249 10.62 15.94 -3.81
N PHE A 250 11.53 16.90 -3.81
CA PHE A 250 11.36 18.19 -3.13
C PHE A 250 11.59 19.33 -4.13
N SER A 251 10.77 20.36 -4.05
CA SER A 251 10.96 21.64 -4.71
C SER A 251 10.70 22.77 -3.70
N GLY A 252 11.48 23.84 -3.78
CA GLY A 252 11.29 25.00 -2.92
C GLY A 252 12.19 26.15 -3.29
N HIS A 253 11.82 27.35 -2.80
CA HIS A 253 12.59 28.57 -2.96
C HIS A 253 13.25 28.95 -1.66
N LEU A 254 14.51 29.38 -1.72
CA LEU A 254 15.28 29.87 -0.60
C LEU A 254 15.69 31.31 -0.84
N ARG A 255 15.10 32.23 -0.10
CA ARG A 255 15.60 33.60 -0.07
C ARG A 255 16.79 33.66 0.88
N VAL A 256 17.92 34.13 0.36
CA VAL A 256 19.17 34.24 1.10
C VAL A 256 19.50 35.69 1.47
N ALA A 257 20.25 35.90 2.53
CA ALA A 257 20.75 37.21 2.91
C ALA A 257 21.71 37.74 1.82
N GLU A 258 21.80 39.08 1.70
CA GLU A 258 22.61 39.75 0.66
C GLU A 258 24.11 39.40 0.74
N ASP A 259 24.62 39.10 1.93
CA ASP A 259 26.00 38.76 2.21
C ASP A 259 26.28 37.24 2.22
N ALA A 260 25.26 36.41 2.05
CA ALA A 260 25.39 34.95 2.03
C ALA A 260 25.96 34.47 0.71
N ASP A 261 26.73 33.37 0.74
CA ASP A 261 27.14 32.64 -0.48
C ASP A 261 26.03 31.69 -0.95
N PRO A 262 25.33 31.97 -2.07
CA PRO A 262 24.20 31.14 -2.55
C PRO A 262 24.62 29.69 -2.82
N GLN A 263 25.87 29.45 -3.27
CA GLN A 263 26.37 28.10 -3.55
C GLN A 263 26.63 27.30 -2.26
N ALA A 264 27.12 27.95 -1.22
CA ALA A 264 27.31 27.31 0.08
C ALA A 264 25.96 26.94 0.71
N VAL A 265 24.98 27.87 0.68
CA VAL A 265 23.60 27.62 1.14
C VAL A 265 22.97 26.47 0.37
N LEU A 266 23.00 26.50 -0.97
CA LEU A 266 22.44 25.43 -1.82
C LEU A 266 23.03 24.07 -1.48
N LYS A 267 24.35 23.98 -1.32
CA LYS A 267 25.03 22.72 -0.99
C LYS A 267 24.61 22.18 0.39
N THR A 268 24.50 23.06 1.38
CA THR A 268 24.11 22.71 2.74
C THR A 268 22.65 22.26 2.80
N ALA A 269 21.76 23.02 2.16
CA ALA A 269 20.33 22.69 2.08
C ALA A 269 20.09 21.35 1.36
N HIS A 270 20.75 21.13 0.20
CA HIS A 270 20.66 19.86 -0.53
C HIS A 270 21.16 18.69 0.32
N GLY A 271 22.30 18.84 1.02
CA GLY A 271 22.82 17.81 1.92
C GLY A 271 21.84 17.50 3.05
N MET A 272 21.29 18.52 3.70
CA MET A 272 20.32 18.36 4.79
C MET A 272 19.03 17.66 4.31
N LEU A 273 18.44 18.08 3.20
CA LEU A 273 17.25 17.45 2.63
C LEU A 273 17.48 15.96 2.31
N LYS A 274 18.64 15.62 1.76
CA LYS A 274 19.00 14.24 1.46
C LYS A 274 19.27 13.42 2.71
N ASP A 275 20.10 13.91 3.64
CA ASP A 275 20.62 13.11 4.75
C ASP A 275 19.64 13.01 5.91
N LYS A 276 18.87 14.08 6.18
CA LYS A 276 17.90 14.12 7.29
C LYS A 276 16.53 13.60 6.87
N TYR A 277 16.05 13.99 5.69
CA TYR A 277 14.68 13.69 5.22
C TYR A 277 14.63 12.61 4.13
N GLY A 278 15.77 12.20 3.57
CA GLY A 278 15.84 11.10 2.60
C GLY A 278 15.30 11.44 1.21
N PHE A 279 15.22 12.72 0.84
CA PHE A 279 14.75 13.09 -0.49
C PHE A 279 15.68 12.52 -1.58
N PHE A 280 15.06 11.84 -2.54
CA PHE A 280 15.73 11.23 -3.68
C PHE A 280 16.21 12.26 -4.70
N PHE A 281 15.39 13.27 -4.93
CA PHE A 281 15.68 14.36 -5.88
C PHE A 281 15.18 15.67 -5.29
N THR A 282 15.99 16.73 -5.40
CA THR A 282 15.65 18.06 -4.88
C THR A 282 15.94 19.12 -5.92
N THR A 283 15.02 20.07 -6.05
CA THR A 283 15.20 21.30 -6.83
C THR A 283 15.05 22.48 -5.88
N LEU A 284 16.06 23.33 -5.79
CA LEU A 284 16.05 24.54 -4.99
C LEU A 284 16.36 25.75 -5.85
N GLN A 285 15.47 26.72 -5.85
CA GLN A 285 15.73 28.04 -6.35
C GLN A 285 16.32 28.89 -5.23
N VAL A 286 17.49 29.47 -5.43
CA VAL A 286 18.13 30.36 -4.47
C VAL A 286 18.04 31.78 -5.01
N GLU A 287 17.47 32.70 -4.22
CA GLU A 287 17.18 34.07 -4.64
C GLU A 287 17.50 35.09 -3.55
N THR A 288 17.89 36.29 -3.94
CA THR A 288 18.13 37.42 -3.02
C THR A 288 16.89 38.31 -2.87
N ALA A 289 15.99 38.27 -3.83
CA ALA A 289 14.68 38.94 -3.79
C ALA A 289 13.64 37.98 -4.35
N CYS A 290 12.48 37.90 -3.68
CA CYS A 290 11.40 37.06 -4.17
C CYS A 290 10.98 37.50 -5.59
N LEU A 291 10.90 36.53 -6.50
CA LEU A 291 10.25 36.73 -7.79
C LEU A 291 8.72 36.75 -7.54
N ASP A 292 8.02 37.69 -8.19
CA ASP A 292 6.56 37.76 -8.08
C ASP A 292 5.94 36.60 -8.85
N GLU A 293 5.44 35.62 -8.12
CA GLU A 293 4.73 34.45 -8.61
C GLU A 293 3.25 34.48 -8.19
N SER A 294 2.61 35.64 -8.25
CA SER A 294 1.22 35.84 -7.81
C SER A 294 0.23 34.83 -8.40
N SER A 295 0.51 34.28 -9.58
CA SER A 295 -0.28 33.19 -10.19
C SER A 295 -0.14 31.85 -9.47
N ALA A 296 0.89 31.65 -8.65
CA ALA A 296 1.18 30.45 -7.91
C ALA A 296 0.89 30.55 -6.40
N GLU A 297 0.37 31.70 -5.91
CA GLU A 297 0.03 31.89 -4.50
C GLU A 297 -0.93 30.83 -3.95
N ALA A 298 -1.84 30.33 -4.78
CA ALA A 298 -2.83 29.32 -4.39
C ALA A 298 -2.21 27.94 -4.05
N ILE A 299 -0.95 27.71 -4.43
CA ILE A 299 -0.22 26.46 -4.12
C ILE A 299 0.92 26.67 -3.14
N ASP A 300 1.06 27.84 -2.54
CA ASP A 300 2.06 28.10 -1.50
C ASP A 300 1.53 27.69 -0.11
N VAL A 301 1.99 26.53 0.36
CA VAL A 301 1.58 25.95 1.65
C VAL A 301 2.12 26.75 2.84
N THR A 302 3.28 27.38 2.71
CA THR A 302 3.91 28.14 3.78
C THR A 302 3.13 29.41 4.09
N ARG A 303 2.59 30.08 3.09
CA ARG A 303 1.75 31.28 3.24
C ARG A 303 0.38 30.99 3.86
N ALA A 304 -0.22 29.82 3.51
CA ALA A 304 -1.48 29.38 4.10
C ALA A 304 -1.38 29.12 5.61
N GLN A 305 -0.20 28.78 6.12
CA GLN A 305 0.04 28.62 7.56
C GLN A 305 0.13 29.98 8.28
N GLU A 306 0.78 30.97 7.70
CA GLU A 306 0.87 32.32 8.29
C GLU A 306 -0.51 32.99 8.41
N GLU A 307 -1.43 32.79 7.45
CA GLU A 307 -2.81 33.32 7.50
C GLU A 307 -3.71 32.57 8.50
N SER A 308 -3.40 31.32 8.85
CA SER A 308 -4.18 30.54 9.82
C SER A 308 -3.77 30.82 11.27
N GLU A 309 -2.62 31.42 11.51
CA GLU A 309 -2.09 31.79 12.84
C GLU A 309 -2.32 33.28 13.18
N ALA A 310 -2.80 34.10 12.24
CA ALA A 310 -3.10 35.52 12.40
C ALA A 310 -4.59 35.76 12.65
#